data_a30f43df67c69a0abfc646211066a172
#
_entry.id   a30f43df67c69a0abfc646211066a172
#
_cell.length_a   1.000
_cell.length_b   1.000
_cell.length_c   1.000
_cell.angle_alpha   90.00
_cell.angle_beta   90.00
_cell.angle_gamma   90.00
#
_symmetry.space_group_name_H-M   'P 1'
#
loop_
_entity.id
_entity.type
_entity.pdbx_description
1 polymer ?
#
loop_
_entity_poly.entity_id
_entity_poly.type
_entity_poly.pdbx_seq_one_letter_code
_entity_poly.pdbx_strand_id
1 'polypeptide(L)'
;MSSVKPLREVVQQLGNTFSDPQNRESSYFNFYDDSLIIHGFPPNLPANMEGFKQFIYLLWKAFPDIKITFDDIIVEGNKVACRYNLAGTQKGEFMGLQPTNKQFRVNGMTVFSFRDAKCIERWNLVDMMSLMEQLRIQS
;
A
#
# COMPACT_ATOMS: atom_id res chain seq x y z
N MET A 1 24.64 10.91 -19.65
CA MET A 1 23.75 9.75 -19.65
C MET A 1 23.03 9.61 -18.33
N SER A 2 21.75 9.70 -18.36
CA SER A 2 20.98 9.53 -17.14
C SER A 2 20.89 8.06 -16.82
N SER A 3 21.15 7.70 -15.58
CA SER A 3 20.88 6.36 -15.12
C SER A 3 19.47 6.37 -14.53
N VAL A 4 18.55 5.79 -15.28
CA VAL A 4 17.17 5.67 -14.81
C VAL A 4 17.08 4.37 -14.04
N LYS A 5 16.63 4.49 -12.80
CA LYS A 5 16.44 3.31 -11.96
C LYS A 5 15.33 2.45 -12.56
N PRO A 6 15.53 1.13 -12.70
CA PRO A 6 14.48 0.25 -13.21
C PRO A 6 13.24 0.33 -12.34
N LEU A 7 12.06 0.29 -12.95
CA LEU A 7 10.81 0.39 -12.22
C LEU A 7 10.62 -0.75 -11.22
N ARG A 8 11.15 -1.93 -11.52
CA ARG A 8 11.14 -3.03 -10.56
C ARG A 8 11.81 -2.62 -9.25
N GLU A 9 12.96 -1.95 -9.36
CA GLU A 9 13.69 -1.50 -8.18
C GLU A 9 12.95 -0.39 -7.46
N VAL A 10 12.33 0.53 -8.22
CA VAL A 10 11.52 1.60 -7.63
C VAL A 10 10.39 1.01 -6.79
N VAL A 11 9.68 0.01 -7.32
CA VAL A 11 8.57 -0.62 -6.62
C VAL A 11 9.05 -1.37 -5.38
N GLN A 12 10.19 -2.05 -5.45
CA GLN A 12 10.74 -2.72 -4.28
C GLN A 12 11.10 -1.73 -3.19
N GLN A 13 11.70 -0.60 -3.56
CA GLN A 13 12.03 0.44 -2.57
C GLN A 13 10.78 1.08 -2.00
N LEU A 14 9.76 1.27 -2.81
CA LEU A 14 8.47 1.79 -2.38
C LEU A 14 7.88 0.87 -1.29
N GLY A 15 7.90 -0.43 -1.53
CA GLY A 15 7.40 -1.39 -0.56
C GLY A 15 8.22 -1.42 0.72
N ASN A 16 9.54 -1.36 0.60
CA ASN A 16 10.42 -1.32 1.77
C ASN A 16 10.18 -0.08 2.62
N THR A 17 9.97 1.07 1.95
CA THR A 17 9.72 2.33 2.65
C THR A 17 8.37 2.33 3.34
N PHE A 18 7.34 1.80 2.69
CA PHE A 18 6.01 1.64 3.28
C PHE A 18 6.08 0.83 4.58
N SER A 19 6.96 -0.17 4.60
CA SER A 19 7.09 -1.11 5.72
C SER A 19 8.07 -0.65 6.80
N ASP A 20 8.66 0.53 6.66
CA ASP A 20 9.70 1.03 7.57
C ASP A 20 9.14 2.08 8.52
N PRO A 21 8.87 1.73 9.79
CA PRO A 21 8.27 2.68 10.72
C PRO A 21 9.07 3.96 10.96
N GLN A 22 10.38 3.92 10.72
CA GLN A 22 11.23 5.08 10.97
C GLN A 22 11.19 6.10 9.84
N ASN A 23 11.04 5.64 8.59
CA ASN A 23 11.18 6.51 7.44
C ASN A 23 9.92 6.65 6.59
N ARG A 24 8.90 5.82 6.82
CA ARG A 24 7.73 5.79 5.94
C ARG A 24 7.00 7.12 5.87
N GLU A 25 6.82 7.80 6.99
CA GLU A 25 6.06 9.06 6.99
C GLU A 25 6.79 10.17 6.24
N SER A 26 8.11 10.20 6.29
CA SER A 26 8.89 11.24 5.62
C SER A 26 9.19 10.91 4.16
N SER A 27 9.11 9.64 3.76
CA SER A 27 9.68 9.22 2.47
C SER A 27 8.71 8.49 1.54
N TYR A 28 7.69 7.82 2.09
CA TYR A 28 6.84 6.96 1.27
C TYR A 28 6.13 7.73 0.14
N PHE A 29 5.58 8.90 0.44
CA PHE A 29 4.79 9.63 -0.55
C PHE A 29 5.66 10.26 -1.64
N ASN A 30 6.98 10.26 -1.46
CA ASN A 30 7.90 10.74 -2.50
C ASN A 30 7.93 9.85 -3.73
N PHE A 31 7.43 8.62 -3.62
CA PHE A 31 7.31 7.71 -4.77
C PHE A 31 6.12 8.05 -5.66
N TYR A 32 5.30 9.01 -5.24
CA TYR A 32 4.05 9.35 -5.92
C TYR A 32 4.06 10.79 -6.40
N ASP A 33 3.41 11.02 -7.54
CA ASP A 33 3.24 12.36 -8.07
C ASP A 33 2.04 13.03 -7.40
N ASP A 34 2.09 14.36 -7.27
CA ASP A 34 0.99 15.10 -6.64
C ASP A 34 -0.33 14.93 -7.40
N SER A 35 -0.28 14.60 -8.68
CA SER A 35 -1.47 14.39 -9.50
C SER A 35 -2.01 12.95 -9.42
N LEU A 36 -1.56 12.17 -8.46
CA LEU A 36 -1.94 10.76 -8.30
C LEU A 36 -3.45 10.55 -8.36
N ILE A 37 -3.85 9.52 -9.12
CA ILE A 37 -5.22 9.04 -9.15
C ILE A 37 -5.21 7.61 -8.65
N ILE A 38 -6.12 7.29 -7.72
CA ILE A 38 -6.20 5.96 -7.14
C ILE A 38 -7.53 5.28 -7.46
N HIS A 39 -7.49 3.95 -7.56
CA HIS A 39 -8.67 3.11 -7.84
C HIS A 39 -8.64 1.91 -6.91
N GLY A 40 -9.80 1.48 -6.45
CA GLY A 40 -9.90 0.30 -5.59
C GLY A 40 -9.62 0.58 -4.12
N PHE A 41 -9.62 1.84 -3.73
CA PHE A 41 -9.49 2.25 -2.34
C PHE A 41 -10.89 2.58 -1.78
N PRO A 42 -11.04 2.78 -0.45
CA PRO A 42 -12.37 3.00 0.13
C PRO A 42 -13.12 4.13 -0.56
N PRO A 43 -14.40 3.93 -0.92
CA PRO A 43 -15.14 4.88 -1.75
C PRO A 43 -15.47 6.21 -1.06
N ASN A 44 -15.35 6.26 0.27
CA ASN A 44 -15.62 7.49 1.01
C ASN A 44 -14.42 8.45 1.03
N LEU A 45 -13.30 8.06 0.41
CA LEU A 45 -12.11 8.90 0.32
C LEU A 45 -11.96 9.45 -1.09
N PRO A 46 -11.43 10.67 -1.24
CA PRO A 46 -11.15 11.20 -2.58
C PRO A 46 -10.16 10.30 -3.32
N ALA A 47 -10.36 10.14 -4.63
CA ALA A 47 -9.51 9.26 -5.45
C ALA A 47 -8.26 9.98 -5.93
N ASN A 48 -7.57 10.65 -5.03
CA ASN A 48 -6.39 11.46 -5.31
C ASN A 48 -5.34 11.33 -4.20
N MET A 49 -4.28 12.13 -4.27
CA MET A 49 -3.20 12.08 -3.28
C MET A 49 -3.71 12.30 -1.86
N GLU A 50 -4.64 13.22 -1.66
CA GLU A 50 -5.17 13.49 -0.32
C GLU A 50 -5.86 12.26 0.26
N GLY A 51 -6.75 11.64 -0.51
CA GLY A 51 -7.44 10.42 -0.07
C GLY A 51 -6.48 9.27 0.15
N PHE A 52 -5.47 9.16 -0.72
CA PHE A 52 -4.44 8.14 -0.60
C PHE A 52 -3.68 8.31 0.72
N LYS A 53 -3.25 9.53 1.03
CA LYS A 53 -2.54 9.80 2.29
C LYS A 53 -3.39 9.46 3.51
N GLN A 54 -4.67 9.85 3.48
CA GLN A 54 -5.58 9.55 4.59
C GLN A 54 -5.65 8.05 4.84
N PHE A 55 -5.79 7.26 3.77
CA PHE A 55 -5.90 5.82 3.92
C PHE A 55 -4.59 5.20 4.41
N ILE A 56 -3.47 5.63 3.87
CA ILE A 56 -2.16 5.08 4.27
C ILE A 56 -1.86 5.41 5.73
N TYR A 57 -2.12 6.64 6.16
CA TYR A 57 -1.93 7.00 7.58
C TYR A 57 -2.83 6.16 8.47
N LEU A 58 -4.06 5.88 8.04
CA LEU A 58 -4.95 5.01 8.78
C LEU A 58 -4.37 3.62 8.94
N LEU A 59 -3.80 3.06 7.85
CA LEU A 59 -3.18 1.74 7.90
C LEU A 59 -2.01 1.71 8.88
N TRP A 60 -1.14 2.72 8.83
CA TRP A 60 0.02 2.77 9.72
C TRP A 60 -0.38 2.91 11.18
N LYS A 61 -1.47 3.64 11.43
CA LYS A 61 -1.96 3.82 12.80
C LYS A 61 -2.62 2.56 13.33
N ALA A 62 -3.43 1.92 12.49
CA ALA A 62 -4.14 0.70 12.91
C ALA A 62 -3.19 -0.49 13.02
N PHE A 63 -2.18 -0.54 12.16
CA PHE A 63 -1.24 -1.67 12.07
C PHE A 63 0.19 -1.13 12.05
N PRO A 64 0.74 -0.74 13.21
CA PRO A 64 2.08 -0.11 13.23
C PRO A 64 3.20 -0.96 12.67
N ASP A 65 3.04 -2.27 12.70
CA ASP A 65 4.02 -3.22 12.18
C ASP A 65 3.70 -3.70 10.76
N ILE A 66 2.80 -3.00 10.05
CA ILE A 66 2.36 -3.43 8.73
C ILE A 66 3.53 -3.56 7.77
N LYS A 67 3.50 -4.63 6.99
CA LYS A 67 4.56 -4.94 6.05
C LYS A 67 3.97 -5.44 4.74
N ILE A 68 4.46 -4.92 3.63
CA ILE A 68 4.09 -5.39 2.31
C ILE A 68 5.26 -6.16 1.70
N THR A 69 4.97 -7.29 1.07
CA THR A 69 5.96 -8.08 0.35
C THR A 69 5.43 -8.33 -1.06
N PHE A 70 6.21 -7.95 -2.07
CA PHE A 70 5.83 -8.19 -3.45
C PHE A 70 6.32 -9.56 -3.87
N ASP A 71 5.37 -10.46 -4.18
CA ASP A 71 5.68 -11.83 -4.60
C ASP A 71 6.01 -11.89 -6.09
N ASP A 72 5.32 -11.07 -6.88
CA ASP A 72 5.59 -10.94 -8.32
C ASP A 72 5.60 -9.46 -8.68
N ILE A 73 6.56 -9.08 -9.52
CA ILE A 73 6.66 -7.75 -10.08
C ILE A 73 6.86 -7.89 -11.58
N ILE A 74 5.88 -7.43 -12.35
CA ILE A 74 5.89 -7.56 -13.81
C ILE A 74 5.88 -6.16 -14.39
N VAL A 75 6.90 -5.84 -15.20
CA VAL A 75 7.07 -4.51 -15.75
C VAL A 75 6.86 -4.55 -17.25
N GLU A 76 6.02 -3.66 -17.75
CA GLU A 76 5.86 -3.45 -19.18
C GLU A 76 5.71 -1.96 -19.44
N GLY A 77 6.69 -1.38 -20.14
CA GLY A 77 6.70 0.05 -20.38
C GLY A 77 6.73 0.83 -19.06
N ASN A 78 5.75 1.72 -18.90
CA ASN A 78 5.65 2.53 -17.69
C ASN A 78 4.69 1.93 -16.65
N LYS A 79 4.26 0.69 -16.87
CA LYS A 79 3.32 0.05 -15.94
C LYS A 79 3.99 -1.11 -15.22
N VAL A 80 3.62 -1.27 -13.94
CA VAL A 80 4.14 -2.34 -13.11
C VAL A 80 2.96 -3.04 -12.44
N ALA A 81 2.81 -4.31 -12.72
CA ALA A 81 1.76 -5.13 -12.09
C ALA A 81 2.40 -5.99 -11.01
N CYS A 82 1.78 -6.04 -9.85
CA CYS A 82 2.34 -6.77 -8.72
C CYS A 82 1.30 -7.63 -8.05
N ARG A 83 1.77 -8.78 -7.55
CA ARG A 83 1.03 -9.59 -6.60
C ARG A 83 1.76 -9.45 -5.27
N TYR A 84 1.02 -9.15 -4.20
CA TYR A 84 1.67 -8.88 -2.92
C TYR A 84 0.92 -9.53 -1.78
N ASN A 85 1.59 -9.61 -0.64
CA ASN A 85 0.91 -9.92 0.61
C ASN A 85 1.19 -8.80 1.62
N LEU A 86 0.23 -8.64 2.51
CA LEU A 86 0.21 -7.59 3.50
C LEU A 86 -0.01 -8.27 4.85
N ALA A 87 0.82 -7.94 5.83
CA ALA A 87 0.73 -8.56 7.15
C ALA A 87 0.91 -7.50 8.23
N GLY A 88 0.28 -7.71 9.37
CA GLY A 88 0.41 -6.79 10.47
C GLY A 88 -0.39 -7.24 11.68
N THR A 89 -0.35 -6.44 12.74
CA THR A 89 -1.06 -6.67 13.98
C THR A 89 -1.92 -5.46 14.29
N GLN A 90 -3.19 -5.69 14.58
CA GLN A 90 -4.12 -4.58 14.84
C GLN A 90 -3.88 -4.00 16.23
N LYS A 91 -3.39 -2.77 16.28
CA LYS A 91 -3.17 -2.03 17.52
C LYS A 91 -4.07 -0.81 17.64
N GLY A 92 -4.69 -0.37 16.53
CA GLY A 92 -5.61 0.76 16.50
C GLY A 92 -6.92 0.39 15.84
N GLU A 93 -7.90 1.26 15.97
CA GLU A 93 -9.20 1.05 15.33
C GLU A 93 -9.06 1.03 13.81
N PHE A 94 -9.79 0.12 13.17
CA PHE A 94 -9.78 0.00 11.71
C PHE A 94 -11.19 -0.28 11.20
N MET A 95 -11.75 0.64 10.43
CA MET A 95 -13.06 0.50 9.78
C MET A 95 -14.15 0.00 10.75
N GLY A 96 -14.20 0.61 11.92
CA GLY A 96 -15.19 0.30 12.93
C GLY A 96 -14.83 -0.84 13.86
N LEU A 97 -13.74 -1.56 13.60
CA LEU A 97 -13.27 -2.62 14.47
C LEU A 97 -12.31 -2.08 15.51
N GLN A 98 -12.60 -2.31 16.78
CA GLN A 98 -11.73 -1.91 17.87
C GLN A 98 -10.45 -2.75 17.86
N PRO A 99 -9.36 -2.26 18.47
CA PRO A 99 -8.10 -3.00 18.49
C PRO A 99 -8.25 -4.39 19.09
N THR A 100 -7.84 -5.40 18.34
CA THR A 100 -7.96 -6.79 18.76
C THR A 100 -6.64 -7.42 19.16
N ASN A 101 -5.52 -6.79 18.83
CA ASN A 101 -4.18 -7.38 18.91
C ASN A 101 -4.01 -8.63 18.04
N LYS A 102 -4.92 -8.84 17.10
CA LYS A 102 -4.83 -9.99 16.20
C LYS A 102 -3.92 -9.69 15.04
N GLN A 103 -3.23 -10.73 14.59
CA GLN A 103 -2.40 -10.66 13.40
C GLN A 103 -3.24 -11.02 12.19
N PHE A 104 -2.89 -10.44 11.04
CA PHE A 104 -3.50 -10.78 9.77
C PHE A 104 -2.44 -10.98 8.71
N ARG A 105 -2.82 -11.69 7.66
CA ARG A 105 -2.02 -11.83 6.45
C ARG A 105 -3.00 -11.99 5.29
N VAL A 106 -2.94 -11.08 4.34
CA VAL A 106 -3.84 -11.09 3.18
C VAL A 106 -3.06 -10.86 1.90
N ASN A 107 -3.68 -11.23 0.79
CA ASN A 107 -3.10 -11.06 -0.54
C ASN A 107 -3.77 -9.92 -1.25
N GLY A 108 -3.04 -9.34 -2.20
CA GLY A 108 -3.58 -8.30 -3.06
C GLY A 108 -2.85 -8.26 -4.38
N MET A 109 -3.42 -7.49 -5.28
CA MET A 109 -2.83 -7.19 -6.58
C MET A 109 -2.92 -5.70 -6.81
N THR A 110 -1.88 -5.14 -7.43
CA THR A 110 -1.87 -3.72 -7.70
C THR A 110 -1.16 -3.46 -9.03
N VAL A 111 -1.59 -2.40 -9.70
CA VAL A 111 -0.93 -1.94 -10.91
C VAL A 111 -0.56 -0.48 -10.70
N PHE A 112 0.70 -0.18 -10.94
CA PHE A 112 1.22 1.19 -10.88
C PHE A 112 1.46 1.70 -12.30
N SER A 113 1.15 2.96 -12.54
CA SER A 113 1.56 3.65 -13.77
C SER A 113 2.52 4.76 -13.37
N PHE A 114 3.70 4.79 -13.98
CA PHE A 114 4.77 5.71 -13.61
C PHE A 114 5.03 6.75 -14.68
N ARG A 115 5.48 7.93 -14.24
CA ARG A 115 6.04 8.97 -15.09
C ARG A 115 7.23 9.56 -14.33
N ASP A 116 8.42 9.54 -14.96
CA ASP A 116 9.64 10.05 -14.35
C ASP A 116 9.88 9.46 -12.96
N ALA A 117 9.72 8.14 -12.86
CA ALA A 117 9.94 7.37 -11.64
C ALA A 117 8.99 7.72 -10.48
N LYS A 118 7.89 8.44 -10.77
CA LYS A 118 6.84 8.72 -9.79
C LYS A 118 5.52 8.11 -10.25
N CYS A 119 4.80 7.52 -9.32
CA CYS A 119 3.53 6.88 -9.62
C CYS A 119 2.46 7.95 -9.84
N ILE A 120 1.81 7.93 -11.00
CA ILE A 120 0.76 8.88 -11.35
C ILE A 120 -0.63 8.27 -11.25
N GLU A 121 -0.71 6.94 -11.26
CA GLU A 121 -2.01 6.26 -11.17
C GLU A 121 -1.78 4.87 -10.59
N ARG A 122 -2.68 4.44 -9.71
CA ARG A 122 -2.54 3.15 -9.05
C ARG A 122 -3.91 2.49 -8.92
N TRP A 123 -3.99 1.24 -9.35
CA TRP A 123 -5.14 0.35 -9.14
C TRP A 123 -4.76 -0.63 -8.05
N ASN A 124 -5.67 -0.88 -7.11
CA ASN A 124 -5.38 -1.79 -6.01
C ASN A 124 -6.58 -2.64 -5.67
N LEU A 125 -6.33 -3.93 -5.47
CA LEU A 125 -7.33 -4.88 -5.03
C LEU A 125 -6.70 -5.74 -3.94
N VAL A 126 -7.15 -5.55 -2.72
CA VAL A 126 -6.70 -6.36 -1.58
C VAL A 126 -7.89 -7.19 -1.09
N ASP A 127 -7.60 -8.36 -0.56
CA ASP A 127 -8.64 -9.26 -0.03
C ASP A 127 -9.15 -8.70 1.31
N MET A 128 -10.02 -7.70 1.20
CA MET A 128 -10.55 -7.00 2.37
C MET A 128 -11.46 -7.91 3.19
N MET A 129 -12.19 -8.80 2.52
CA MET A 129 -13.07 -9.73 3.23
C MET A 129 -12.25 -10.63 4.16
N SER A 130 -11.15 -11.18 3.67
CA SER A 130 -10.28 -12.01 4.50
C SER A 130 -9.68 -11.22 5.65
N LEU A 131 -9.27 -9.97 5.38
CA LEU A 131 -8.74 -9.10 6.44
C LEU A 131 -9.76 -8.91 7.56
N MET A 132 -10.98 -8.54 7.20
CA MET A 132 -12.01 -8.28 8.20
C MET A 132 -12.38 -9.55 8.95
N GLU A 133 -12.42 -10.69 8.26
CA GLU A 133 -12.68 -11.98 8.92
C GLU A 133 -11.62 -12.30 9.94
N GLN A 134 -10.34 -12.14 9.57
CA GLN A 134 -9.23 -12.45 10.48
C GLN A 134 -9.26 -11.59 11.73
N LEU A 135 -9.65 -10.33 11.60
CA LEU A 135 -9.72 -9.43 12.74
C LEU A 135 -10.93 -9.66 13.62
N ARG A 136 -12.02 -10.18 13.05
CA ARG A 136 -13.28 -10.44 13.79
C ARG A 136 -13.31 -11.77 14.51
N ILE A 137 -12.58 -12.75 14.00
CA ILE A 137 -12.67 -14.11 14.55
C ILE A 137 -12.28 -14.11 16.03
N GLN A 138 -13.18 -14.67 16.85
CA GLN A 138 -12.94 -14.90 18.25
C GLN A 138 -12.42 -16.32 18.41
N SER A 139 -11.28 -16.45 19.00
CA SER A 139 -10.72 -17.77 19.25
C SER A 139 -11.25 -18.34 20.56
#